data_2486b06b3986d17e1b129cee9fdac4a3
#
_entry.id   2486b06b3986d17e1b129cee9fdac4a3
#
_cell.length_a   1.000
_cell.length_b   1.000
_cell.length_c   1.000
_cell.angle_alpha   90.00
_cell.angle_beta   90.00
_cell.angle_gamma   90.00
#
_symmetry.space_group_name_H-M   'P 1'
#
loop_
_entity.id
_entity.type
_entity.pdbx_description
1 polymer ?
#
loop_
_entity_poly.entity_id
_entity_poly.type
_entity_poly.pdbx_seq_one_letter_code
_entity_poly.pdbx_strand_id
1 'polypeptide(L)'
;MKKIEEIDVGEFYSIRETLCHDLPPDQQVDGVYRNLENFLLLLAKFYFETDQYRKPGDKLVWFSEREGAFKVAIGGDGAPFGKWDQSMSWLIRFLNVGPRVASPSDNFLLFGANCKEDHMVVSRFTVKLATDMEKIESKSYTVLGKNVTFSFDLLPGDMKFLAYINGELSNAAKHFSSFANVSKDDCNALNGKYGESHDCKWKPWQYAERINVAKQVEDFKKKIPSHLAVSTKRSKVTQFIAVKKSRQEFKPLIGKLCDKEVVEPLHLKNNGVQHFHAMVLDLAISVSNLPKKLNSLDDLPSNSAMSRYLKAMEQDVKAGRMKKQLGRWLLEDRAKDKDFTYRLTGKDSPLILHGFMYLVKAIQGDSNDPKLIMRLLPIVFIGIRLRVFRYGNKDETKEK
;
A
#
# COMPACT_ATOMS: atom_id res chain seq x y z
N MET A 1 -1.23 14.78 33.22
CA MET A 1 -2.33 13.80 33.12
C MET A 1 -3.72 14.41 33.21
N LYS A 2 -4.03 15.37 34.07
CA LYS A 2 -5.40 15.98 34.15
C LYS A 2 -5.95 16.65 32.88
N LYS A 3 -5.10 17.10 31.93
CA LYS A 3 -5.57 17.69 30.66
C LYS A 3 -6.03 16.68 29.58
N ILE A 4 -5.75 15.40 29.75
CA ILE A 4 -6.13 14.37 28.77
C ILE A 4 -7.59 13.94 28.99
N GLU A 5 -8.11 14.02 30.19
CA GLU A 5 -9.50 13.66 30.54
C GLU A 5 -10.56 14.66 30.04
N GLU A 6 -10.13 15.87 29.67
CA GLU A 6 -11.01 16.94 29.17
C GLU A 6 -11.07 17.04 27.63
N ILE A 7 -10.38 16.17 26.89
CA ILE A 7 -10.44 16.18 25.42
C ILE A 7 -11.73 15.49 25.00
N ASP A 8 -12.67 16.27 24.49
CA ASP A 8 -13.83 15.73 23.79
C ASP A 8 -13.35 14.92 22.56
N VAL A 9 -13.55 13.61 22.63
CA VAL A 9 -13.16 12.70 21.54
C VAL A 9 -14.31 12.46 20.54
N GLY A 10 -15.48 13.11 20.76
CA GLY A 10 -16.68 12.94 19.98
C GLY A 10 -17.41 11.61 20.24
N GLU A 11 -18.58 11.49 19.65
CA GLU A 11 -19.43 10.29 19.78
C GLU A 11 -18.92 9.13 18.91
N PHE A 12 -19.10 7.92 19.44
CA PHE A 12 -18.91 6.68 18.74
C PHE A 12 -20.27 6.04 18.41
N TYR A 13 -20.41 5.63 17.16
CA TYR A 13 -21.59 4.91 16.68
C TYR A 13 -21.26 3.43 16.56
N SER A 14 -22.12 2.57 17.10
CA SER A 14 -21.99 1.12 16.98
C SER A 14 -22.22 0.68 15.53
N ILE A 15 -21.26 -0.06 14.99
CA ILE A 15 -21.35 -0.65 13.64
C ILE A 15 -22.48 -1.69 13.61
N ARG A 16 -22.58 -2.51 14.65
CA ARG A 16 -23.61 -3.55 14.76
C ARG A 16 -25.02 -2.96 14.64
N GLU A 17 -25.26 -1.85 15.32
CA GLU A 17 -26.59 -1.22 15.38
C GLU A 17 -26.91 -0.37 14.14
N THR A 18 -25.90 0.18 13.47
CA THR A 18 -26.12 1.17 12.40
C THR A 18 -25.83 0.66 11.00
N LEU A 19 -24.80 -0.21 10.83
CA LEU A 19 -24.33 -0.63 9.53
C LEU A 19 -24.57 -2.10 9.20
N CYS A 20 -24.93 -2.94 10.19
CA CYS A 20 -25.17 -4.36 9.95
C CYS A 20 -26.30 -4.99 10.77
N HIS A 21 -27.16 -4.19 11.40
CA HIS A 21 -28.32 -4.69 12.18
C HIS A 21 -29.29 -5.53 11.33
N ASP A 22 -29.35 -5.29 10.03
CA ASP A 22 -30.22 -5.99 9.06
C ASP A 22 -29.55 -7.24 8.44
N LEU A 23 -28.26 -7.48 8.74
CA LEU A 23 -27.57 -8.67 8.27
C LEU A 23 -27.84 -9.88 9.15
N PRO A 24 -27.70 -11.11 8.61
CA PRO A 24 -27.72 -12.32 9.41
C PRO A 24 -26.72 -12.26 10.58
N PRO A 25 -27.00 -12.88 11.74
CA PRO A 25 -26.15 -12.79 12.94
C PRO A 25 -24.66 -13.17 12.70
N ASP A 26 -24.42 -14.15 11.82
CA ASP A 26 -23.07 -14.59 11.43
C ASP A 26 -22.31 -13.59 10.53
N GLN A 27 -23.01 -12.62 9.96
CA GLN A 27 -22.46 -11.53 9.17
C GLN A 27 -22.44 -10.20 9.92
N GLN A 28 -22.94 -10.15 11.14
CA GLN A 28 -22.85 -8.97 11.99
C GLN A 28 -21.46 -8.91 12.62
N VAL A 29 -20.89 -7.71 12.67
CA VAL A 29 -19.54 -7.48 13.20
C VAL A 29 -19.56 -6.38 14.25
N ASP A 30 -18.67 -6.52 15.22
CA ASP A 30 -18.45 -5.50 16.24
C ASP A 30 -17.46 -4.45 15.74
N GLY A 31 -17.70 -3.23 16.18
CA GLY A 31 -16.86 -2.12 15.86
C GLY A 31 -17.54 -0.78 16.10
N VAL A 32 -16.82 0.27 15.87
CA VAL A 32 -17.29 1.64 16.04
C VAL A 32 -16.80 2.55 14.93
N TYR A 33 -17.56 3.61 14.68
CA TYR A 33 -17.12 4.70 13.80
C TYR A 33 -17.57 6.05 14.38
N ARG A 34 -16.98 7.13 13.87
CA ARG A 34 -17.30 8.51 14.23
C ARG A 34 -18.07 9.20 13.12
N ASN A 35 -18.87 10.21 13.47
CA ASN A 35 -19.39 11.14 12.47
C ASN A 35 -18.23 11.98 11.90
N LEU A 36 -18.06 11.94 10.56
CA LEU A 36 -16.93 12.59 9.90
C LEU A 36 -16.92 14.11 10.11
N GLU A 37 -18.06 14.77 9.95
CA GLU A 37 -18.18 16.24 10.06
C GLU A 37 -17.81 16.70 11.48
N ASN A 38 -18.43 16.12 12.50
CA ASN A 38 -18.16 16.45 13.89
C ASN A 38 -16.69 16.17 14.25
N PHE A 39 -16.15 15.05 13.78
CA PHE A 39 -14.78 14.67 14.07
C PHE A 39 -13.76 15.62 13.43
N LEU A 40 -13.98 16.06 12.19
CA LEU A 40 -13.13 17.07 11.55
C LEU A 40 -13.16 18.42 12.28
N LEU A 41 -14.32 18.83 12.76
CA LEU A 41 -14.46 20.09 13.52
C LEU A 41 -13.73 20.01 14.87
N LEU A 42 -13.83 18.88 15.57
CA LEU A 42 -13.08 18.64 16.81
C LEU A 42 -11.56 18.65 16.55
N LEU A 43 -11.09 17.99 15.49
CA LEU A 43 -9.67 18.01 15.13
C LEU A 43 -9.20 19.42 14.73
N ALA A 44 -9.99 20.18 13.97
CA ALA A 44 -9.64 21.54 13.61
C ALA A 44 -9.51 22.45 14.86
N LYS A 45 -10.45 22.32 15.81
CA LYS A 45 -10.38 23.00 17.10
C LYS A 45 -9.11 22.63 17.86
N PHE A 46 -8.85 21.35 18.02
CA PHE A 46 -7.65 20.82 18.69
C PHE A 46 -6.37 21.36 18.07
N TYR A 47 -6.27 21.36 16.73
CA TYR A 47 -5.08 21.86 16.05
C TYR A 47 -4.91 23.37 16.19
N PHE A 48 -5.95 24.18 16.13
CA PHE A 48 -5.86 25.60 16.39
C PHE A 48 -5.44 25.92 17.83
N GLU A 49 -6.00 25.22 18.83
CA GLU A 49 -5.64 25.42 20.23
C GLU A 49 -4.19 25.01 20.52
N THR A 50 -3.71 23.94 19.89
CA THR A 50 -2.36 23.43 20.13
C THR A 50 -1.28 24.14 19.29
N ASP A 51 -1.62 24.69 18.12
CA ASP A 51 -0.65 25.30 17.21
C ASP A 51 0.07 26.49 17.82
N GLN A 52 -0.61 27.28 18.66
CA GLN A 52 0.00 28.42 19.35
C GLN A 52 1.21 28.03 20.23
N TYR A 53 1.22 26.82 20.79
CA TYR A 53 2.28 26.30 21.67
C TYR A 53 3.39 25.58 20.91
N ARG A 54 3.29 25.46 19.58
CA ARG A 54 4.25 24.73 18.75
C ARG A 54 5.43 25.60 18.36
N LYS A 55 6.58 24.94 18.15
CA LYS A 55 7.78 25.60 17.61
C LYS A 55 7.51 26.05 16.16
N PRO A 56 8.20 27.09 15.65
CA PRO A 56 7.99 27.61 14.31
C PRO A 56 8.03 26.55 13.19
N GLY A 57 8.94 25.57 13.28
CA GLY A 57 9.05 24.49 12.29
C GLY A 57 7.97 23.40 12.38
N ASP A 58 7.17 23.39 13.46
CA ASP A 58 6.09 22.42 13.70
C ASP A 58 4.69 23.06 13.56
N LYS A 59 4.63 24.33 13.18
CA LYS A 59 3.37 25.05 12.94
C LYS A 59 2.57 24.43 11.79
N LEU A 60 1.26 24.69 11.77
CA LEU A 60 0.40 24.31 10.67
C LEU A 60 0.84 24.97 9.35
N VAL A 61 0.78 24.24 8.27
CA VAL A 61 1.13 24.69 6.91
C VAL A 61 -0.15 24.83 6.09
N TRP A 62 -0.32 25.97 5.43
CA TRP A 62 -1.55 26.29 4.69
C TRP A 62 -1.42 26.19 3.17
N PHE A 63 -0.28 25.70 2.64
CA PHE A 63 -0.04 25.39 1.21
C PHE A 63 -0.43 26.51 0.25
N SER A 64 -0.10 27.76 0.61
CA SER A 64 -0.49 28.98 -0.12
C SER A 64 -2.00 29.30 -0.12
N GLU A 65 -2.77 28.58 0.67
CA GLU A 65 -4.18 28.86 0.92
C GLU A 65 -4.37 29.70 2.20
N ARG A 66 -5.61 30.11 2.45
CA ARG A 66 -5.94 30.86 3.68
C ARG A 66 -5.81 29.98 4.92
N GLU A 67 -5.58 30.59 6.07
CA GLU A 67 -5.70 29.92 7.36
C GLU A 67 -7.12 29.33 7.53
N GLY A 68 -7.19 28.09 7.97
CA GLY A 68 -8.44 27.36 8.13
C GLY A 68 -8.84 26.51 6.92
N ALA A 69 -8.08 26.52 5.83
CA ALA A 69 -8.25 25.57 4.72
C ALA A 69 -7.51 24.28 5.04
N PHE A 70 -8.22 23.29 5.61
CA PHE A 70 -7.64 21.99 5.97
C PHE A 70 -7.69 21.02 4.80
N LYS A 71 -6.53 20.43 4.50
CA LYS A 71 -6.36 19.33 3.54
C LYS A 71 -6.34 18.00 4.29
N VAL A 72 -7.18 17.08 3.88
CA VAL A 72 -7.44 15.83 4.60
C VAL A 72 -6.93 14.66 3.76
N ALA A 73 -6.15 13.79 4.38
CA ALA A 73 -5.90 12.44 3.88
C ALA A 73 -6.81 11.46 4.64
N ILE A 74 -7.43 10.55 3.90
CA ILE A 74 -8.26 9.49 4.48
C ILE A 74 -7.90 8.17 3.81
N GLY A 75 -7.64 7.13 4.59
CA GLY A 75 -7.25 5.83 4.05
C GLY A 75 -7.69 4.70 4.95
N GLY A 76 -7.84 3.53 4.36
CA GLY A 76 -8.22 2.32 5.07
C GLY A 76 -7.20 1.21 4.86
N ASP A 77 -7.07 0.35 5.86
CA ASP A 77 -6.21 -0.84 5.81
C ASP A 77 -6.81 -1.94 6.69
N GLY A 78 -6.68 -3.17 6.21
CA GLY A 78 -7.02 -4.37 6.95
C GLY A 78 -5.76 -5.01 7.54
N ALA A 79 -5.84 -5.44 8.79
CA ALA A 79 -4.74 -6.10 9.46
C ALA A 79 -5.19 -7.39 10.14
N PRO A 80 -4.36 -8.46 10.14
CA PRO A 80 -4.65 -9.63 10.96
C PRO A 80 -4.54 -9.24 12.45
N PHE A 81 -5.55 -9.59 13.21
CA PHE A 81 -5.58 -9.45 14.67
C PHE A 81 -5.53 -10.83 15.31
N GLY A 82 -4.34 -11.21 15.77
CA GLY A 82 -4.12 -12.57 16.26
C GLY A 82 -3.97 -13.61 15.15
N LYS A 83 -4.36 -14.87 15.44
CA LYS A 83 -4.21 -16.00 14.51
C LYS A 83 -5.40 -16.14 13.54
N TRP A 84 -6.60 -15.77 13.98
CA TRP A 84 -7.85 -16.08 13.30
C TRP A 84 -8.65 -14.84 12.95
N ASP A 85 -8.45 -13.73 13.69
CA ASP A 85 -9.23 -12.53 13.57
C ASP A 85 -8.58 -11.53 12.61
N GLN A 86 -9.43 -10.74 11.98
CA GLN A 86 -9.03 -9.65 11.10
C GLN A 86 -9.71 -8.37 11.57
N SER A 87 -9.02 -7.27 11.46
CA SER A 87 -9.56 -5.95 11.72
C SER A 87 -9.45 -5.08 10.49
N MET A 88 -10.43 -4.22 10.31
CA MET A 88 -10.44 -3.19 9.29
C MET A 88 -10.50 -1.82 9.96
N SER A 89 -9.67 -0.89 9.54
CA SER A 89 -9.65 0.48 10.04
C SER A 89 -9.65 1.51 8.92
N TRP A 90 -10.34 2.63 9.15
CA TRP A 90 -10.17 3.85 8.38
C TRP A 90 -9.56 4.90 9.29
N LEU A 91 -8.51 5.53 8.79
CA LEU A 91 -7.77 6.59 9.47
C LEU A 91 -7.92 7.91 8.72
N ILE A 92 -7.89 8.99 9.48
CA ILE A 92 -7.93 10.34 8.97
C ILE A 92 -6.73 11.14 9.49
N ARG A 93 -6.24 12.06 8.65
CA ARG A 93 -5.11 12.93 8.98
C ARG A 93 -5.24 14.26 8.27
N PHE A 94 -4.84 15.35 8.94
CA PHE A 94 -4.64 16.62 8.27
C PHE A 94 -3.24 16.72 7.68
N LEU A 95 -3.14 17.04 6.39
CA LEU A 95 -1.86 17.25 5.70
C LEU A 95 -1.18 18.54 6.20
N ASN A 96 -1.97 19.45 6.76
CA ASN A 96 -1.52 20.73 7.31
C ASN A 96 -0.53 20.60 8.48
N VAL A 97 -0.39 19.41 9.06
CA VAL A 97 0.61 19.16 10.12
C VAL A 97 2.07 19.18 9.60
N GLY A 98 2.27 19.36 8.29
CA GLY A 98 3.59 19.50 7.67
C GLY A 98 4.47 18.27 7.85
N PRO A 99 5.75 18.41 8.30
CA PRO A 99 6.67 17.29 8.46
C PRO A 99 6.17 16.17 9.39
N ARG A 100 5.26 16.49 10.31
CA ARG A 100 4.65 15.50 11.23
C ARG A 100 3.66 14.58 10.55
N VAL A 101 3.36 14.78 9.27
CA VAL A 101 2.56 13.84 8.48
C VAL A 101 3.12 12.40 8.50
N ALA A 102 4.40 12.22 8.80
CA ALA A 102 5.02 10.92 8.99
C ALA A 102 4.82 10.32 10.40
N SER A 103 4.31 11.11 11.36
CA SER A 103 4.11 10.67 12.74
C SER A 103 2.82 9.86 12.87
N PRO A 104 2.85 8.70 13.57
CA PRO A 104 1.63 7.97 13.89
C PRO A 104 0.69 8.74 14.84
N SER A 105 1.21 9.71 15.60
CA SER A 105 0.44 10.50 16.56
C SER A 105 -0.57 11.45 15.93
N ASP A 106 -0.43 11.75 14.65
CA ASP A 106 -1.37 12.58 13.88
C ASP A 106 -2.30 11.75 12.99
N ASN A 107 -2.42 10.43 13.25
CA ASN A 107 -3.38 9.53 12.64
C ASN A 107 -4.54 9.25 13.60
N PHE A 108 -5.74 9.51 13.16
CA PHE A 108 -6.93 9.38 14.00
C PHE A 108 -7.88 8.32 13.45
N LEU A 109 -8.36 7.44 14.33
CA LEU A 109 -9.30 6.40 13.97
C LEU A 109 -10.70 7.00 13.70
N LEU A 110 -11.18 6.81 12.48
CA LEU A 110 -12.52 7.20 12.06
C LEU A 110 -13.49 6.00 12.14
N PHE A 111 -13.03 4.81 11.73
CA PHE A 111 -13.80 3.58 11.72
C PHE A 111 -12.88 2.43 12.11
N GLY A 112 -13.38 1.53 12.95
CA GLY A 112 -12.69 0.30 13.33
C GLY A 112 -13.69 -0.85 13.50
N ALA A 113 -13.46 -1.97 12.79
CA ALA A 113 -14.35 -3.14 12.83
C ALA A 113 -13.55 -4.45 12.85
N ASN A 114 -14.09 -5.47 13.51
CA ASN A 114 -13.56 -6.82 13.54
C ASN A 114 -14.02 -7.60 12.30
N CYS A 115 -13.56 -7.20 11.12
CA CYS A 115 -13.93 -7.83 9.86
C CYS A 115 -12.82 -7.74 8.83
N LYS A 116 -13.00 -8.49 7.72
CA LYS A 116 -12.14 -8.39 6.54
C LYS A 116 -12.40 -7.11 5.75
N GLU A 117 -11.40 -6.69 4.96
CA GLU A 117 -11.49 -5.53 4.06
C GLU A 117 -12.67 -5.58 3.09
N ASP A 118 -13.07 -6.78 2.67
CA ASP A 118 -14.13 -7.03 1.68
C ASP A 118 -15.51 -7.31 2.30
N HIS A 119 -15.66 -7.07 3.60
CA HIS A 119 -16.92 -7.25 4.30
C HIS A 119 -17.96 -6.19 3.89
N MET A 120 -19.25 -6.56 3.87
CA MET A 120 -20.37 -5.66 3.51
C MET A 120 -20.39 -4.36 4.31
N VAL A 121 -20.06 -4.43 5.59
CA VAL A 121 -19.97 -3.25 6.48
C VAL A 121 -18.97 -2.22 5.95
N VAL A 122 -17.82 -2.67 5.41
CA VAL A 122 -16.82 -1.78 4.83
C VAL A 122 -17.37 -1.05 3.60
N SER A 123 -18.08 -1.77 2.73
CA SER A 123 -18.78 -1.17 1.58
C SER A 123 -19.81 -0.12 2.01
N ARG A 124 -20.65 -0.45 2.99
CA ARG A 124 -21.69 0.47 3.50
C ARG A 124 -21.07 1.72 4.11
N PHE A 125 -20.02 1.53 4.92
CA PHE A 125 -19.29 2.66 5.50
C PHE A 125 -18.63 3.52 4.41
N THR A 126 -18.00 2.90 3.41
CA THR A 126 -17.34 3.63 2.31
C THR A 126 -18.32 4.49 1.52
N VAL A 127 -19.52 3.98 1.22
CA VAL A 127 -20.58 4.76 0.53
C VAL A 127 -21.07 5.92 1.41
N LYS A 128 -21.29 5.67 2.70
CA LYS A 128 -21.63 6.73 3.67
C LYS A 128 -20.54 7.80 3.71
N LEU A 129 -19.29 7.37 3.81
CA LEU A 129 -18.12 8.23 3.85
C LEU A 129 -18.02 9.13 2.61
N ALA A 130 -18.20 8.56 1.40
CA ALA A 130 -18.21 9.31 0.15
C ALA A 130 -19.28 10.42 0.15
N THR A 131 -20.49 10.08 0.62
CA THR A 131 -21.59 11.03 0.73
C THR A 131 -21.31 12.14 1.74
N ASP A 132 -20.73 11.79 2.89
CA ASP A 132 -20.39 12.75 3.94
C ASP A 132 -19.28 13.71 3.46
N MET A 133 -18.25 13.21 2.75
CA MET A 133 -17.18 14.02 2.18
C MET A 133 -17.71 15.06 1.17
N GLU A 134 -18.56 14.66 0.24
CA GLU A 134 -19.17 15.60 -0.73
C GLU A 134 -19.96 16.72 -0.06
N LYS A 135 -20.70 16.40 1.02
CA LYS A 135 -21.42 17.41 1.81
C LYS A 135 -20.50 18.36 2.54
N ILE A 136 -19.42 17.85 3.12
CA ILE A 136 -18.46 18.62 3.91
C ILE A 136 -17.66 19.57 3.02
N GLU A 137 -17.20 19.11 1.86
CA GLU A 137 -16.46 19.96 0.90
C GLU A 137 -17.29 21.14 0.38
N SER A 138 -18.61 21.01 0.34
CA SER A 138 -19.51 22.07 -0.11
C SER A 138 -19.80 23.14 0.94
N LYS A 139 -19.29 22.99 2.18
CA LYS A 139 -19.61 23.84 3.32
C LYS A 139 -18.41 24.64 3.83
N SER A 140 -18.70 25.74 4.50
CA SER A 140 -17.79 26.47 5.35
C SER A 140 -18.28 26.44 6.80
N TYR A 141 -17.34 26.37 7.72
CA TYR A 141 -17.62 26.26 9.17
C TYR A 141 -16.94 27.37 9.93
N THR A 142 -17.41 27.66 11.14
CA THR A 142 -16.73 28.57 12.06
C THR A 142 -16.18 27.78 13.24
N VAL A 143 -14.88 27.79 13.45
CA VAL A 143 -14.20 27.14 14.57
C VAL A 143 -13.31 28.16 15.27
N LEU A 144 -13.54 28.42 16.54
CA LEU A 144 -12.83 29.45 17.32
C LEU A 144 -12.78 30.82 16.62
N GLY A 145 -13.89 31.22 16.00
CA GLY A 145 -14.01 32.50 15.26
C GLY A 145 -13.30 32.52 13.89
N LYS A 146 -12.66 31.43 13.47
CA LYS A 146 -12.00 31.30 12.17
C LYS A 146 -12.90 30.58 11.18
N ASN A 147 -12.85 31.00 9.90
CA ASN A 147 -13.55 30.32 8.83
C ASN A 147 -12.77 29.07 8.41
N VAL A 148 -13.38 27.90 8.48
CA VAL A 148 -12.79 26.60 8.21
C VAL A 148 -13.45 25.92 7.03
N THR A 149 -12.64 25.36 6.14
CA THR A 149 -13.08 24.49 5.05
C THR A 149 -12.22 23.22 5.04
N PHE A 150 -12.79 22.14 4.50
CA PHE A 150 -12.08 20.87 4.35
C PHE A 150 -12.07 20.46 2.88
N SER A 151 -10.91 19.96 2.41
CA SER A 151 -10.77 19.28 1.13
C SER A 151 -10.15 17.91 1.34
N PHE A 152 -10.68 16.89 0.66
CA PHE A 152 -10.12 15.54 0.72
C PHE A 152 -9.17 15.34 -0.47
N ASP A 153 -7.87 15.43 -0.18
CA ASP A 153 -6.83 15.56 -1.21
C ASP A 153 -5.97 14.31 -1.38
N LEU A 154 -6.11 13.32 -0.49
CA LEU A 154 -5.30 12.09 -0.55
C LEU A 154 -6.07 10.87 -0.08
N LEU A 155 -6.00 9.78 -0.88
CA LEU A 155 -6.51 8.45 -0.54
C LEU A 155 -5.36 7.43 -0.59
N PRO A 156 -4.57 7.29 0.50
CA PRO A 156 -3.56 6.25 0.60
C PRO A 156 -4.20 4.89 0.88
N GLY A 157 -3.69 3.85 0.23
CA GLY A 157 -4.12 2.48 0.47
C GLY A 157 -3.26 1.46 -0.25
N ASP A 158 -3.34 0.19 0.17
CA ASP A 158 -2.76 -0.87 -0.62
C ASP A 158 -3.57 -1.12 -1.90
N MET A 159 -2.93 -1.65 -2.94
CA MET A 159 -3.57 -1.84 -4.24
C MET A 159 -4.76 -2.82 -4.21
N LYS A 160 -4.82 -3.74 -3.25
CA LYS A 160 -5.92 -4.70 -3.12
C LYS A 160 -7.15 -4.02 -2.53
N PHE A 161 -6.95 -3.25 -1.46
CA PHE A 161 -8.01 -2.49 -0.82
C PHE A 161 -8.55 -1.38 -1.74
N LEU A 162 -7.66 -0.63 -2.40
CA LEU A 162 -8.06 0.38 -3.40
C LEU A 162 -8.89 -0.25 -4.53
N ALA A 163 -8.46 -1.39 -5.09
CA ALA A 163 -9.23 -2.08 -6.11
C ALA A 163 -10.64 -2.47 -5.63
N TYR A 164 -10.78 -2.88 -4.36
CA TYR A 164 -12.07 -3.23 -3.77
C TYR A 164 -13.00 -2.02 -3.65
N ILE A 165 -12.55 -0.94 -3.02
CA ILE A 165 -13.40 0.25 -2.81
C ILE A 165 -13.72 1.01 -4.11
N ASN A 166 -12.88 0.83 -5.14
CA ASN A 166 -13.11 1.37 -6.47
C ASN A 166 -14.00 0.49 -7.34
N GLY A 167 -14.37 -0.70 -6.90
CA GLY A 167 -15.15 -1.63 -7.71
C GLY A 167 -14.39 -2.16 -8.93
N GLU A 168 -13.09 -2.34 -8.81
CA GLU A 168 -12.19 -2.79 -9.86
C GLU A 168 -11.98 -4.32 -9.85
N LEU A 169 -11.52 -4.86 -10.98
CA LEU A 169 -10.93 -6.19 -11.02
C LEU A 169 -9.66 -6.25 -10.17
N SER A 170 -9.33 -7.44 -9.70
CA SER A 170 -8.11 -7.68 -8.92
C SER A 170 -6.84 -7.30 -9.70
N ASN A 171 -5.72 -7.14 -9.00
CA ASN A 171 -4.41 -6.84 -9.57
C ASN A 171 -3.86 -7.93 -10.52
N ALA A 172 -4.55 -9.07 -10.64
CA ALA A 172 -4.28 -10.11 -11.65
C ALA A 172 -4.85 -9.77 -13.05
N ALA A 173 -5.70 -8.75 -13.17
CA ALA A 173 -6.29 -8.31 -14.44
C ALA A 173 -5.23 -7.89 -15.47
N LYS A 174 -5.63 -7.78 -16.76
CA LYS A 174 -4.76 -7.30 -17.83
C LYS A 174 -4.23 -5.89 -17.54
N HIS A 175 -5.13 -4.97 -17.15
CA HIS A 175 -4.80 -3.65 -16.65
C HIS A 175 -4.75 -3.77 -15.11
N PHE A 176 -3.57 -3.89 -14.54
CA PHE A 176 -3.38 -4.25 -13.14
C PHE A 176 -3.18 -3.07 -12.19
N SER A 177 -2.93 -1.87 -12.72
CA SER A 177 -2.69 -0.67 -11.92
C SER A 177 -3.99 0.03 -11.53
N SER A 178 -4.18 0.34 -10.26
CA SER A 178 -5.28 1.20 -9.79
C SER A 178 -5.08 2.67 -10.16
N PHE A 179 -3.86 3.07 -10.51
CA PHE A 179 -3.49 4.48 -10.74
C PHE A 179 -3.52 4.89 -12.20
N ALA A 180 -3.31 3.94 -13.13
CA ALA A 180 -3.15 4.25 -14.54
C ALA A 180 -3.57 3.08 -15.43
N ASN A 181 -3.80 3.40 -16.70
CA ASN A 181 -4.16 2.44 -17.75
C ASN A 181 -3.01 1.52 -18.19
N VAL A 182 -2.04 1.28 -17.31
CA VAL A 182 -0.93 0.34 -17.54
C VAL A 182 -1.45 -1.07 -17.70
N SER A 183 -0.97 -1.77 -18.72
CA SER A 183 -1.29 -3.17 -18.98
C SER A 183 -0.06 -4.07 -18.88
N LYS A 184 -0.30 -5.39 -18.77
CA LYS A 184 0.77 -6.40 -18.80
C LYS A 184 1.57 -6.38 -20.09
N ASP A 185 0.95 -5.93 -21.20
CA ASP A 185 1.58 -5.91 -22.51
C ASP A 185 2.57 -4.75 -22.67
N ASP A 186 2.43 -3.70 -21.86
CA ASP A 186 3.19 -2.45 -22.05
C ASP A 186 3.89 -1.90 -20.81
N CYS A 187 3.75 -2.56 -19.66
CA CYS A 187 4.39 -2.10 -18.40
C CYS A 187 5.94 -2.07 -18.45
N ASN A 188 6.54 -2.81 -19.39
CA ASN A 188 7.99 -2.87 -19.59
C ASN A 188 8.53 -1.83 -20.60
N ALA A 189 7.70 -0.93 -21.09
CA ALA A 189 8.14 0.07 -22.06
C ALA A 189 9.07 1.09 -21.41
N LEU A 190 10.36 1.01 -21.72
CA LEU A 190 11.41 1.87 -21.13
C LEU A 190 11.20 3.37 -21.41
N ASN A 191 10.54 3.69 -22.50
CA ASN A 191 10.20 5.07 -22.91
C ASN A 191 8.82 5.51 -22.48
N GLY A 192 8.10 4.68 -21.70
CA GLY A 192 6.77 5.02 -21.21
C GLY A 192 6.83 6.14 -20.19
N LYS A 193 6.01 7.18 -20.40
CA LYS A 193 5.80 8.25 -19.43
C LYS A 193 4.40 8.11 -18.84
N TYR A 194 4.26 8.49 -17.59
CA TYR A 194 2.98 8.58 -16.88
C TYR A 194 2.59 10.06 -16.72
N GLY A 195 1.32 10.37 -16.91
CA GLY A 195 0.77 11.70 -16.69
C GLY A 195 -0.42 11.99 -17.61
N GLU A 196 -0.99 13.18 -17.48
CA GLU A 196 -2.14 13.62 -18.27
C GLU A 196 -1.76 14.16 -19.67
N SER A 197 -0.50 14.57 -19.83
CA SER A 197 0.03 15.15 -21.07
C SER A 197 -0.16 14.20 -22.28
N HIS A 198 -0.39 14.76 -23.45
CA HIS A 198 -0.64 14.01 -24.71
C HIS A 198 0.46 12.99 -25.02
N ASP A 199 1.73 13.29 -24.69
CA ASP A 199 2.87 12.42 -24.93
C ASP A 199 3.01 11.28 -23.89
N CYS A 200 2.17 11.26 -22.86
CA CYS A 200 2.19 10.21 -21.86
C CYS A 200 1.51 8.95 -22.37
N LYS A 201 2.26 7.83 -22.31
CA LYS A 201 1.77 6.50 -22.68
C LYS A 201 0.73 5.99 -21.70
N TRP A 202 0.98 6.19 -20.41
CA TRP A 202 0.09 5.79 -19.34
C TRP A 202 -0.56 7.00 -18.71
N LYS A 203 -1.89 6.99 -18.69
CA LYS A 203 -2.70 8.07 -18.15
C LYS A 203 -3.35 7.67 -16.85
N PRO A 204 -3.51 8.60 -15.90
CA PRO A 204 -4.28 8.32 -14.69
C PRO A 204 -5.71 7.94 -15.05
N TRP A 205 -6.30 7.05 -14.26
CA TRP A 205 -7.72 6.80 -14.32
C TRP A 205 -8.47 8.03 -13.80
N GLN A 206 -9.60 8.35 -14.43
CA GLN A 206 -10.49 9.43 -14.01
C GLN A 206 -11.85 8.88 -13.59
N TYR A 207 -12.45 9.43 -12.55
CA TYR A 207 -13.75 9.02 -12.03
C TYR A 207 -14.84 8.97 -13.12
N ALA A 208 -14.89 10.00 -13.98
CA ALA A 208 -15.87 10.05 -15.07
C ALA A 208 -15.74 8.85 -16.04
N GLU A 209 -14.50 8.45 -16.37
CA GLU A 209 -14.23 7.28 -17.22
C GLU A 209 -14.63 5.99 -16.49
N ARG A 210 -14.31 5.88 -15.21
CA ARG A 210 -14.67 4.73 -14.35
C ARG A 210 -16.18 4.51 -14.33
N ILE A 211 -16.97 5.58 -14.13
CA ILE A 211 -18.44 5.52 -14.13
C ILE A 211 -18.98 5.08 -15.48
N ASN A 212 -18.43 5.61 -16.58
CA ASN A 212 -18.87 5.24 -17.94
C ASN A 212 -18.60 3.76 -18.21
N VAL A 213 -17.41 3.25 -17.87
CA VAL A 213 -17.08 1.83 -18.05
C VAL A 213 -17.96 0.95 -17.16
N ALA A 214 -18.13 1.29 -15.88
CA ALA A 214 -18.98 0.54 -14.96
C ALA A 214 -20.42 0.40 -15.48
N LYS A 215 -21.01 1.49 -16.02
CA LYS A 215 -22.33 1.46 -16.65
C LYS A 215 -22.37 0.51 -17.86
N GLN A 216 -21.38 0.57 -18.75
CA GLN A 216 -21.30 -0.34 -19.91
C GLN A 216 -21.15 -1.81 -19.46
N VAL A 217 -20.40 -2.07 -18.39
CA VAL A 217 -20.25 -3.42 -17.82
C VAL A 217 -21.58 -3.91 -17.24
N GLU A 218 -22.31 -3.06 -16.53
CA GLU A 218 -23.64 -3.40 -16.01
C GLU A 218 -24.61 -3.77 -17.13
N ASP A 219 -24.65 -2.97 -18.18
CA ASP A 219 -25.50 -3.23 -19.34
C ASP A 219 -25.07 -4.50 -20.11
N PHE A 220 -23.77 -4.78 -20.16
CA PHE A 220 -23.26 -6.03 -20.72
C PHE A 220 -23.67 -7.24 -19.85
N LYS A 221 -23.56 -7.15 -18.52
CA LYS A 221 -23.99 -8.20 -17.60
C LYS A 221 -25.46 -8.59 -17.77
N LYS A 222 -26.34 -7.61 -18.00
CA LYS A 222 -27.78 -7.85 -18.27
C LYS A 222 -28.02 -8.66 -19.56
N LYS A 223 -27.11 -8.61 -20.53
CA LYS A 223 -27.21 -9.34 -21.81
C LYS A 223 -26.60 -10.74 -21.76
N ILE A 224 -25.89 -11.09 -20.69
CA ILE A 224 -25.31 -12.43 -20.53
C ILE A 224 -26.42 -13.44 -20.24
N PRO A 225 -26.52 -14.56 -21.00
CA PRO A 225 -27.55 -15.57 -20.77
C PRO A 225 -27.53 -16.13 -19.34
N SER A 226 -28.71 -16.26 -18.73
CA SER A 226 -28.86 -16.68 -17.33
C SER A 226 -28.35 -18.10 -17.08
N HIS A 227 -28.48 -19.00 -18.06
CA HIS A 227 -28.11 -20.42 -17.99
C HIS A 227 -26.59 -20.68 -17.96
N LEU A 228 -25.75 -19.69 -18.26
CA LEU A 228 -24.31 -19.89 -18.24
C LEU A 228 -23.77 -20.05 -16.83
N ALA A 229 -22.77 -20.91 -16.69
CA ALA A 229 -22.05 -21.10 -15.41
C ALA A 229 -21.43 -19.78 -14.91
N VAL A 230 -21.35 -19.61 -13.59
CA VAL A 230 -20.83 -18.39 -12.96
C VAL A 230 -19.40 -18.07 -13.43
N SER A 231 -18.53 -19.08 -13.54
CA SER A 231 -17.16 -18.92 -14.05
C SER A 231 -17.13 -18.39 -15.48
N THR A 232 -18.01 -18.90 -16.37
CA THR A 232 -18.13 -18.43 -17.76
C THR A 232 -18.61 -17.00 -17.82
N LYS A 233 -19.63 -16.63 -17.02
CA LYS A 233 -20.12 -15.25 -16.92
C LYS A 233 -18.99 -14.31 -16.48
N ARG A 234 -18.25 -14.70 -15.44
CA ARG A 234 -17.11 -13.91 -14.92
C ARG A 234 -16.03 -13.72 -16.00
N SER A 235 -15.68 -14.79 -16.73
CA SER A 235 -14.70 -14.73 -17.82
C SER A 235 -15.13 -13.76 -18.91
N LYS A 236 -16.42 -13.81 -19.34
CA LYS A 236 -16.97 -12.89 -20.35
C LYS A 236 -16.92 -11.43 -19.89
N VAL A 237 -17.26 -11.16 -18.63
CA VAL A 237 -17.18 -9.81 -18.04
C VAL A 237 -15.74 -9.32 -18.02
N THR A 238 -14.80 -10.14 -17.55
CA THR A 238 -13.37 -9.79 -17.50
C THR A 238 -12.81 -9.49 -18.90
N GLN A 239 -13.18 -10.29 -19.91
CA GLN A 239 -12.79 -10.05 -21.30
C GLN A 239 -13.38 -8.74 -21.85
N PHE A 240 -14.66 -8.48 -21.58
CA PHE A 240 -15.32 -7.24 -21.99
C PHE A 240 -14.60 -6.01 -21.39
N ILE A 241 -14.27 -6.04 -20.09
CA ILE A 241 -13.53 -4.98 -19.41
C ILE A 241 -12.14 -4.79 -20.05
N ALA A 242 -11.44 -5.88 -20.36
CA ALA A 242 -10.12 -5.83 -21.00
C ALA A 242 -10.17 -5.20 -22.40
N VAL A 243 -11.23 -5.47 -23.20
CA VAL A 243 -11.47 -4.82 -24.51
C VAL A 243 -11.71 -3.31 -24.36
N LYS A 244 -12.32 -2.88 -23.26
CA LYS A 244 -12.47 -1.45 -22.92
C LYS A 244 -11.17 -0.80 -22.43
N LYS A 245 -10.06 -1.52 -22.44
CA LYS A 245 -8.75 -1.07 -21.90
C LYS A 245 -8.86 -0.55 -20.47
N SER A 246 -9.66 -1.21 -19.65
CA SER A 246 -9.96 -0.81 -18.28
C SER A 246 -9.84 -1.99 -17.32
N ARG A 247 -10.02 -1.73 -16.03
CA ARG A 247 -10.18 -2.71 -14.97
C ARG A 247 -11.46 -2.47 -14.15
N GLN A 248 -12.27 -1.47 -14.54
CA GLN A 248 -13.48 -1.09 -13.82
C GLN A 248 -14.61 -2.07 -14.04
N GLU A 249 -15.14 -2.65 -12.97
CA GLU A 249 -16.27 -3.57 -13.00
C GLU A 249 -17.55 -2.95 -12.42
N PHE A 250 -17.41 -2.25 -11.28
CA PHE A 250 -18.52 -1.61 -10.55
C PHE A 250 -18.23 -0.12 -10.38
N LYS A 251 -19.26 0.63 -10.03
CA LYS A 251 -19.10 2.04 -9.65
C LYS A 251 -18.21 2.15 -8.41
N PRO A 252 -17.23 3.09 -8.38
CA PRO A 252 -16.42 3.32 -7.18
C PRO A 252 -17.28 3.66 -5.96
N LEU A 253 -17.11 2.91 -4.86
CA LEU A 253 -17.83 3.14 -3.60
C LEU A 253 -17.40 4.44 -2.93
N ILE A 254 -16.12 4.78 -3.08
CA ILE A 254 -15.50 5.98 -2.48
C ILE A 254 -15.79 7.27 -3.28
N GLY A 255 -16.57 7.19 -4.37
CA GLY A 255 -16.91 8.34 -5.19
C GLY A 255 -15.69 8.97 -5.89
N LYS A 256 -15.71 10.30 -6.04
CA LYS A 256 -14.67 11.06 -6.74
C LYS A 256 -13.31 11.02 -6.05
N LEU A 257 -13.24 10.64 -4.78
CA LEU A 257 -11.97 10.55 -4.08
C LEU A 257 -11.03 9.50 -4.69
N CYS A 258 -11.54 8.56 -5.50
CA CYS A 258 -10.69 7.63 -6.26
C CYS A 258 -9.69 8.34 -7.20
N ASP A 259 -9.94 9.58 -7.62
CA ASP A 259 -8.99 10.37 -8.42
C ASP A 259 -7.82 10.92 -7.58
N LYS A 260 -7.89 10.81 -6.25
CA LYS A 260 -6.86 11.25 -5.30
C LYS A 260 -6.06 10.09 -4.69
N GLU A 261 -6.15 8.92 -5.31
CA GLU A 261 -5.39 7.75 -4.87
C GLU A 261 -3.90 7.95 -4.95
N VAL A 262 -3.22 7.46 -3.92
CA VAL A 262 -1.76 7.43 -3.89
C VAL A 262 -1.27 6.07 -3.44
N VAL A 263 -0.15 5.67 -4.03
CA VAL A 263 0.52 4.43 -3.67
C VAL A 263 1.00 4.52 -2.23
N GLU A 264 0.67 3.52 -1.44
CA GLU A 264 1.24 3.39 -0.10
C GLU A 264 2.72 3.07 -0.19
N PRO A 265 3.60 3.96 0.34
CA PRO A 265 5.03 3.82 0.16
C PRO A 265 5.62 2.55 0.79
N LEU A 266 5.01 2.02 1.86
CA LEU A 266 5.51 0.86 2.58
C LEU A 266 5.44 -0.40 1.70
N HIS A 267 4.28 -0.69 1.13
CA HIS A 267 4.08 -1.86 0.27
C HIS A 267 4.89 -1.76 -1.02
N LEU A 268 4.93 -0.59 -1.65
CA LEU A 268 5.74 -0.37 -2.84
C LEU A 268 7.22 -0.64 -2.57
N LYS A 269 7.76 -0.07 -1.49
CA LYS A 269 9.17 -0.25 -1.10
C LYS A 269 9.49 -1.70 -0.75
N ASN A 270 8.64 -2.34 0.06
CA ASN A 270 8.85 -3.72 0.46
C ASN A 270 8.81 -4.68 -0.73
N ASN A 271 7.86 -4.50 -1.65
CA ASN A 271 7.77 -5.32 -2.87
C ASN A 271 9.00 -5.11 -3.77
N GLY A 272 9.43 -3.86 -3.97
CA GLY A 272 10.65 -3.56 -4.74
C GLY A 272 11.89 -4.23 -4.14
N VAL A 273 12.05 -4.15 -2.81
CA VAL A 273 13.18 -4.80 -2.12
C VAL A 273 13.07 -6.33 -2.16
N GLN A 274 11.86 -6.87 -2.09
CA GLN A 274 11.64 -8.32 -2.20
C GLN A 274 12.05 -8.85 -3.56
N HIS A 275 11.66 -8.20 -4.65
CA HIS A 275 12.11 -8.55 -6.01
C HIS A 275 13.61 -8.43 -6.16
N PHE A 276 14.20 -7.34 -5.64
CA PHE A 276 15.64 -7.16 -5.63
C PHE A 276 16.34 -8.30 -4.87
N HIS A 277 15.87 -8.64 -3.68
CA HIS A 277 16.42 -9.76 -2.91
C HIS A 277 16.33 -11.09 -3.66
N ALA A 278 15.20 -11.36 -4.34
CA ALA A 278 15.03 -12.56 -5.15
C ALA A 278 16.11 -12.63 -6.26
N MET A 279 16.37 -11.53 -6.98
CA MET A 279 17.44 -11.48 -8.00
C MET A 279 18.82 -11.79 -7.41
N VAL A 280 19.13 -11.25 -6.22
CA VAL A 280 20.41 -11.50 -5.54
C VAL A 280 20.52 -12.98 -5.12
N LEU A 281 19.43 -13.53 -4.57
CA LEU A 281 19.35 -14.93 -4.15
C LEU A 281 19.51 -15.90 -5.33
N ASP A 282 18.80 -15.65 -6.43
CA ASP A 282 18.87 -16.48 -7.64
C ASP A 282 20.28 -16.51 -8.21
N LEU A 283 20.99 -15.37 -8.17
CA LEU A 283 22.38 -15.34 -8.58
C LEU A 283 23.26 -16.15 -7.62
N ALA A 284 23.09 -16.01 -6.30
CA ALA A 284 23.84 -16.80 -5.32
C ALA A 284 23.67 -18.32 -5.54
N ILE A 285 22.44 -18.74 -5.78
CA ILE A 285 22.11 -20.16 -6.06
C ILE A 285 22.76 -20.61 -7.37
N SER A 286 22.59 -19.81 -8.44
CA SER A 286 23.08 -20.19 -9.79
C SER A 286 24.59 -20.39 -9.88
N VAL A 287 25.36 -19.60 -9.10
CA VAL A 287 26.85 -19.70 -9.10
C VAL A 287 27.38 -20.69 -8.06
N SER A 288 26.51 -21.25 -7.22
CA SER A 288 26.92 -22.19 -6.15
C SER A 288 26.89 -23.64 -6.57
N ASN A 289 26.33 -23.99 -7.73
CA ASN A 289 26.19 -25.37 -8.22
C ASN A 289 25.65 -26.34 -7.15
N LEU A 290 24.61 -25.92 -6.44
CA LEU A 290 24.06 -26.68 -5.33
C LEU A 290 23.39 -27.98 -5.80
N PRO A 291 23.56 -29.12 -5.09
CA PRO A 291 22.78 -30.32 -5.36
C PRO A 291 21.29 -30.02 -5.21
N LYS A 292 20.42 -30.73 -5.94
CA LYS A 292 18.98 -30.53 -5.91
C LYS A 292 18.42 -30.65 -4.50
N LYS A 293 18.93 -31.60 -3.70
CA LYS A 293 18.53 -31.84 -2.30
C LYS A 293 19.73 -31.62 -1.38
N LEU A 294 19.54 -30.90 -0.30
CA LEU A 294 20.47 -30.77 0.82
C LEU A 294 19.85 -31.46 2.03
N ASN A 295 20.62 -32.20 2.79
CA ASN A 295 20.16 -32.83 4.02
C ASN A 295 20.48 -31.94 5.25
N SER A 296 21.57 -31.18 5.17
CA SER A 296 21.96 -30.18 6.17
C SER A 296 22.51 -28.92 5.48
N LEU A 297 22.48 -27.80 6.15
CA LEU A 297 23.17 -26.59 5.69
C LEU A 297 24.71 -26.74 5.73
N ASP A 298 25.21 -27.68 6.53
CA ASP A 298 26.62 -28.02 6.58
C ASP A 298 27.10 -28.78 5.33
N ASP A 299 26.16 -29.33 4.54
CA ASP A 299 26.46 -29.94 3.23
C ASP A 299 26.79 -28.88 2.15
N LEU A 300 26.58 -27.60 2.44
CA LEU A 300 26.97 -26.53 1.55
C LEU A 300 28.51 -26.46 1.48
N PRO A 301 29.09 -26.45 0.26
CA PRO A 301 30.54 -26.27 0.13
C PRO A 301 30.96 -24.97 0.84
N SER A 302 31.94 -25.06 1.75
CA SER A 302 32.32 -23.98 2.67
C SER A 302 32.64 -22.65 1.96
N ASN A 303 33.17 -22.71 0.74
CA ASN A 303 33.47 -21.56 -0.11
C ASN A 303 32.45 -21.30 -1.23
N SER A 304 31.29 -21.94 -1.21
CA SER A 304 30.25 -21.64 -2.18
C SER A 304 29.69 -20.22 -1.97
N ALA A 305 29.23 -19.60 -3.06
CA ALA A 305 28.58 -18.30 -2.98
C ALA A 305 27.39 -18.32 -2.01
N MET A 306 26.63 -19.44 -1.96
CA MET A 306 25.49 -19.58 -1.06
C MET A 306 25.88 -19.69 0.41
N SER A 307 26.96 -20.42 0.72
CA SER A 307 27.51 -20.51 2.09
C SER A 307 27.94 -19.11 2.59
N ARG A 308 28.73 -18.40 1.78
CA ARG A 308 29.16 -17.02 2.08
C ARG A 308 27.96 -16.06 2.19
N TYR A 309 26.95 -16.22 1.33
CA TYR A 309 25.71 -15.43 1.35
C TYR A 309 24.94 -15.59 2.66
N LEU A 310 24.72 -16.83 3.13
CA LEU A 310 24.04 -17.09 4.40
C LEU A 310 24.81 -16.52 5.60
N LYS A 311 26.14 -16.62 5.56
CA LYS A 311 27.02 -16.03 6.57
C LYS A 311 26.92 -14.51 6.59
N ALA A 312 26.99 -13.86 5.44
CA ALA A 312 26.87 -12.41 5.31
C ALA A 312 25.46 -11.92 5.75
N MET A 313 24.41 -12.66 5.41
CA MET A 313 23.04 -12.37 5.89
C MET A 313 22.96 -12.27 7.42
N GLU A 314 23.62 -13.16 8.12
CA GLU A 314 23.60 -13.19 9.58
C GLU A 314 24.55 -12.17 10.20
N GLN A 315 25.81 -12.15 9.72
CA GLN A 315 26.89 -11.43 10.38
C GLN A 315 26.95 -9.95 9.97
N ASP A 316 26.70 -9.64 8.70
CA ASP A 316 26.88 -8.30 8.14
C ASP A 316 25.56 -7.58 7.98
N VAL A 317 24.57 -8.25 7.39
CA VAL A 317 23.23 -7.68 7.13
C VAL A 317 22.34 -7.69 8.39
N LYS A 318 22.67 -8.56 9.38
CA LYS A 318 21.87 -8.75 10.61
C LYS A 318 20.44 -9.23 10.36
N ALA A 319 20.20 -9.94 9.25
CA ALA A 319 18.91 -10.47 8.84
C ALA A 319 18.70 -11.94 9.26
N GLY A 320 19.01 -12.28 10.51
CA GLY A 320 19.01 -13.66 11.03
C GLY A 320 17.67 -14.38 10.91
N ARG A 321 16.54 -13.67 11.04
CA ARG A 321 15.21 -14.24 10.79
C ARG A 321 15.06 -14.73 9.34
N MET A 322 15.45 -13.91 8.39
CA MET A 322 15.37 -14.26 6.98
C MET A 322 16.35 -15.37 6.61
N LYS A 323 17.60 -15.34 7.15
CA LYS A 323 18.55 -16.46 7.02
C LYS A 323 17.93 -17.78 7.48
N LYS A 324 17.24 -17.79 8.64
CA LYS A 324 16.58 -18.99 9.17
C LYS A 324 15.49 -19.52 8.23
N GLN A 325 14.66 -18.64 7.67
CA GLN A 325 13.63 -19.04 6.71
C GLN A 325 14.22 -19.54 5.39
N LEU A 326 15.27 -18.88 4.91
CA LEU A 326 15.98 -19.29 3.72
C LEU A 326 16.64 -20.66 3.89
N GLY A 327 17.27 -20.91 5.05
CA GLY A 327 17.83 -22.22 5.39
C GLY A 327 16.78 -23.33 5.37
N ARG A 328 15.60 -23.08 5.98
CA ARG A 328 14.50 -24.03 5.94
C ARG A 328 14.04 -24.32 4.49
N TRP A 329 13.85 -23.29 3.69
CA TRP A 329 13.46 -23.44 2.30
C TRP A 329 14.48 -24.24 1.48
N LEU A 330 15.78 -24.01 1.67
CA LEU A 330 16.85 -24.75 1.00
C LEU A 330 16.77 -26.27 1.30
N LEU A 331 16.41 -26.64 2.54
CA LEU A 331 16.33 -28.03 2.98
C LEU A 331 15.02 -28.72 2.61
N GLU A 332 13.89 -28.02 2.74
CA GLU A 332 12.56 -28.63 2.71
C GLU A 332 11.82 -28.43 1.38
N ASP A 333 11.91 -27.24 0.78
CA ASP A 333 11.03 -26.81 -0.30
C ASP A 333 11.73 -26.71 -1.66
N ARG A 334 13.00 -26.30 -1.70
CA ARG A 334 13.76 -26.16 -2.95
C ARG A 334 13.84 -27.50 -3.73
N ALA A 335 14.00 -28.63 -3.04
CA ALA A 335 14.02 -29.94 -3.67
C ALA A 335 12.69 -30.31 -4.35
N LYS A 336 11.60 -29.65 -3.98
CA LYS A 336 10.24 -29.81 -4.53
C LYS A 336 9.91 -28.76 -5.59
N ASP A 337 10.92 -28.05 -6.09
CA ASP A 337 10.81 -26.97 -7.07
C ASP A 337 9.84 -25.84 -6.65
N LYS A 338 9.76 -25.56 -5.34
CA LYS A 338 8.98 -24.45 -4.80
C LYS A 338 9.83 -23.19 -4.69
N ASP A 339 9.24 -22.06 -5.04
CA ASP A 339 9.88 -20.76 -4.89
C ASP A 339 10.06 -20.35 -3.42
N PHE A 340 11.04 -19.49 -3.16
CA PHE A 340 11.21 -18.87 -1.85
C PHE A 340 10.16 -17.78 -1.64
N THR A 341 9.13 -18.09 -0.83
CA THR A 341 7.93 -17.23 -0.66
C THR A 341 7.96 -16.33 0.58
N TYR A 342 9.13 -16.14 1.19
CA TYR A 342 9.23 -15.26 2.37
C TYR A 342 8.88 -13.82 2.02
N ARG A 343 7.83 -13.30 2.67
CA ARG A 343 7.41 -11.90 2.51
C ARG A 343 8.21 -11.00 3.46
N LEU A 344 8.95 -10.05 2.90
CA LEU A 344 9.71 -9.08 3.67
C LEU A 344 8.78 -8.18 4.50
N THR A 345 9.14 -7.98 5.76
CA THR A 345 8.47 -7.00 6.63
C THR A 345 9.09 -5.61 6.48
N GLY A 346 8.43 -4.61 7.04
CA GLY A 346 8.98 -3.26 7.10
C GLY A 346 10.34 -3.15 7.83
N LYS A 347 10.68 -4.15 8.67
CA LYS A 347 11.99 -4.24 9.35
C LYS A 347 13.04 -4.93 8.50
N ASP A 348 12.67 -5.92 7.67
CA ASP A 348 13.61 -6.68 6.84
C ASP A 348 14.14 -5.85 5.66
N SER A 349 13.26 -5.07 5.02
CA SER A 349 13.61 -4.28 3.84
C SER A 349 14.77 -3.28 4.06
N PRO A 350 14.82 -2.50 5.18
CA PRO A 350 15.98 -1.66 5.49
C PRO A 350 17.27 -2.46 5.61
N LEU A 351 17.23 -3.61 6.31
CA LEU A 351 18.42 -4.43 6.52
C LEU A 351 19.01 -4.88 5.19
N ILE A 352 18.16 -5.37 4.27
CA ILE A 352 18.60 -5.77 2.93
C ILE A 352 19.17 -4.59 2.14
N LEU A 353 18.50 -3.44 2.11
CA LEU A 353 18.95 -2.28 1.35
C LEU A 353 20.25 -1.65 1.89
N HIS A 354 20.45 -1.66 3.21
CA HIS A 354 21.69 -1.20 3.80
C HIS A 354 22.82 -2.19 3.61
N GLY A 355 22.50 -3.49 3.72
CA GLY A 355 23.50 -4.55 3.70
C GLY A 355 23.72 -5.22 2.34
N PHE A 356 23.05 -4.82 1.25
CA PHE A 356 23.09 -5.56 -0.01
C PHE A 356 24.52 -5.68 -0.60
N MET A 357 25.38 -4.70 -0.38
CA MET A 357 26.77 -4.77 -0.85
C MET A 357 27.55 -5.91 -0.19
N TYR A 358 27.24 -6.27 1.07
CA TYR A 358 27.83 -7.44 1.71
C TYR A 358 27.38 -8.74 1.02
N LEU A 359 26.09 -8.79 0.61
CA LEU A 359 25.55 -9.94 -0.14
C LEU A 359 26.21 -10.06 -1.52
N VAL A 360 26.38 -8.95 -2.22
CA VAL A 360 27.09 -8.90 -3.52
C VAL A 360 28.54 -9.38 -3.37
N LYS A 361 29.27 -8.85 -2.39
CA LYS A 361 30.64 -9.28 -2.08
C LYS A 361 30.72 -10.75 -1.71
N ALA A 362 29.76 -11.25 -0.94
CA ALA A 362 29.68 -12.66 -0.58
C ALA A 362 29.48 -13.58 -1.81
N ILE A 363 28.69 -13.15 -2.80
CA ILE A 363 28.50 -13.88 -4.05
C ILE A 363 29.78 -13.85 -4.87
N GLN A 364 30.42 -12.69 -5.02
CA GLN A 364 31.66 -12.53 -5.77
C GLN A 364 32.80 -13.34 -5.14
N GLY A 365 33.00 -13.24 -3.81
CA GLY A 365 34.15 -13.80 -3.12
C GLY A 365 35.44 -13.27 -3.73
N ASP A 366 36.42 -14.17 -3.92
CA ASP A 366 37.72 -13.84 -4.56
C ASP A 366 37.68 -14.02 -6.09
N SER A 367 36.51 -14.23 -6.68
CA SER A 367 36.38 -14.46 -8.13
C SER A 367 36.56 -13.17 -8.92
N ASN A 368 37.44 -13.23 -9.91
CA ASN A 368 37.64 -12.21 -10.93
C ASN A 368 37.02 -12.61 -12.28
N ASP A 369 36.10 -13.60 -12.29
CA ASP A 369 35.42 -14.03 -13.50
C ASP A 369 34.62 -12.86 -14.11
N PRO A 370 34.95 -12.40 -15.32
CA PRO A 370 34.24 -11.30 -15.97
C PRO A 370 32.77 -11.56 -16.17
N LYS A 371 32.38 -12.83 -16.39
CA LYS A 371 30.95 -13.21 -16.54
C LYS A 371 30.16 -13.01 -15.25
N LEU A 372 30.76 -13.37 -14.11
CA LEU A 372 30.14 -13.13 -12.80
C LEU A 372 30.03 -11.63 -12.51
N ILE A 373 31.12 -10.88 -12.76
CA ILE A 373 31.14 -9.42 -12.56
C ILE A 373 30.03 -8.75 -13.38
N MET A 374 29.90 -9.10 -14.66
CA MET A 374 28.86 -8.56 -15.54
C MET A 374 27.42 -8.86 -15.03
N ARG A 375 27.21 -9.99 -14.36
CA ARG A 375 25.92 -10.32 -13.74
C ARG A 375 25.66 -9.57 -12.43
N LEU A 376 26.72 -9.19 -11.70
CA LEU A 376 26.61 -8.44 -10.44
C LEU A 376 26.35 -6.94 -10.68
N LEU A 377 26.87 -6.36 -11.76
CA LEU A 377 26.73 -4.92 -12.05
C LEU A 377 25.29 -4.42 -12.06
N PRO A 378 24.32 -5.06 -12.76
CA PRO A 378 22.92 -4.65 -12.70
C PRO A 378 22.34 -4.71 -11.29
N ILE A 379 22.71 -5.71 -10.50
CA ILE A 379 22.27 -5.86 -9.11
C ILE A 379 22.75 -4.68 -8.27
N VAL A 380 24.04 -4.32 -8.38
CA VAL A 380 24.62 -3.17 -7.69
C VAL A 380 23.87 -1.89 -8.07
N PHE A 381 23.67 -1.66 -9.37
CA PHE A 381 22.97 -0.48 -9.87
C PHE A 381 21.54 -0.38 -9.34
N ILE A 382 20.77 -1.47 -9.40
CA ILE A 382 19.38 -1.53 -8.89
C ILE A 382 19.36 -1.29 -7.38
N GLY A 383 20.27 -1.94 -6.63
CA GLY A 383 20.37 -1.77 -5.18
C GLY A 383 20.65 -0.33 -4.75
N ILE A 384 21.57 0.35 -5.43
CA ILE A 384 21.85 1.78 -5.20
C ILE A 384 20.61 2.62 -5.50
N ARG A 385 19.93 2.40 -6.64
CA ARG A 385 18.72 3.14 -7.00
C ARG A 385 17.58 2.95 -6.01
N LEU A 386 17.34 1.72 -5.56
CA LEU A 386 16.33 1.43 -4.54
C LEU A 386 16.68 2.09 -3.19
N ARG A 387 17.96 2.14 -2.84
CA ARG A 387 18.42 2.82 -1.62
C ARG A 387 18.17 4.33 -1.71
N VAL A 388 18.53 4.97 -2.80
CA VAL A 388 18.26 6.40 -3.05
C VAL A 388 16.74 6.67 -3.05
N PHE A 389 15.96 5.85 -3.73
CA PHE A 389 14.49 5.99 -3.73
C PHE A 389 13.88 5.92 -2.33
N ARG A 390 14.43 5.07 -1.45
CA ARG A 390 13.91 4.91 -0.07
C ARG A 390 14.30 6.05 0.86
N TYR A 391 15.55 6.51 0.78
CA TYR A 391 16.14 7.41 1.79
C TYR A 391 16.34 8.84 1.29
N GLY A 392 16.15 9.09 0.00
CA GLY A 392 16.52 10.36 -0.64
C GLY A 392 18.04 10.57 -0.60
N ASN A 393 18.50 11.71 -1.05
CA ASN A 393 19.93 12.11 -0.99
C ASN A 393 20.34 12.60 0.41
N LYS A 394 19.86 11.99 1.48
CA LYS A 394 20.18 12.42 2.86
C LYS A 394 21.64 12.18 3.27
N ASP A 395 22.43 11.53 2.43
CA ASP A 395 23.86 11.29 2.72
C ASP A 395 24.74 12.52 2.47
N GLU A 396 24.23 13.60 1.84
CA GLU A 396 25.03 14.80 1.57
C GLU A 396 25.04 15.88 2.67
N THR A 397 24.25 15.71 3.74
CA THR A 397 24.11 16.74 4.80
C THR A 397 24.73 16.38 6.14
N LYS A 398 25.52 15.30 6.25
CA LYS A 398 26.22 14.92 7.50
C LYS A 398 27.73 15.19 7.49
N GLU A 399 28.24 15.87 6.45
CA GLU A 399 29.60 16.43 6.46
C GLU A 399 29.54 17.95 6.38
N LYS A 400 29.05 18.59 7.44
CA LYS A 400 29.39 19.99 7.79
C LYS A 400 29.14 20.21 9.27
#